data_ee8e483693f4b35355b44a1d236f8a5d
#
_entry.id   ee8e483693f4b35355b44a1d236f8a5d
#
_cell.length_a   1.000
_cell.length_b   1.000
_cell.length_c   1.000
_cell.angle_alpha   90.00
_cell.angle_beta   90.00
_cell.angle_gamma   90.00
#
_symmetry.space_group_name_H-M   'P 1'
#
loop_
_entity.id
_entity.type
_entity.pdbx_description
1 polymer ?
#
loop_
_entity_poly.entity_id
_entity_poly.type
_entity_poly.pdbx_seq_one_letter_code
_entity_poly.pdbx_strand_id
1 'polypeptide(L)'
;MNLVYLDGKKEPYTTSEIIAECAELKHDTVQSLIRNHKDDLEVFGIYGFEIRKLNGRGRPRKIYHLNEQQATLLITYLDNTKPVREFKKNLVSAFFEMRDELTKIRIERASEKPKRLALNEAINRWENAPKMAYSTVYNLLLKGVTGYNKTQLTAKRGGETGIDCLNSIELAQYQALEDMAIALINLNFSYQDIKTMVFRQKEKLSQGA
;
A
#
# COMPACT_ATOMS: atom_id res chain seq x y z
N MET A 1 7.95 -5.64 -13.17
CA MET A 1 8.54 -6.09 -11.90
C MET A 1 8.49 -4.93 -10.92
N ASN A 2 8.06 -5.15 -9.68
CA ASN A 2 8.07 -4.09 -8.67
C ASN A 2 9.51 -3.91 -8.15
N LEU A 3 10.03 -2.69 -8.23
CA LEU A 3 11.37 -2.36 -7.75
C LEU A 3 11.40 -1.98 -6.27
N VAL A 4 10.28 -1.51 -5.73
CA VAL A 4 10.12 -1.00 -4.37
C VAL A 4 8.93 -1.66 -3.70
N TYR A 5 9.07 -2.00 -2.44
CA TYR A 5 8.05 -2.60 -1.57
C TYR A 5 7.84 -1.74 -0.33
N LEU A 6 6.77 -2.01 0.41
CA LEU A 6 6.52 -1.41 1.73
C LEU A 6 6.79 -2.43 2.81
N ASP A 7 7.49 -2.03 3.85
CA ASP A 7 7.65 -2.83 5.07
C ASP A 7 6.41 -2.76 5.98
N GLY A 8 6.44 -3.43 7.13
CA GLY A 8 5.34 -3.42 8.10
C GLY A 8 5.05 -2.04 8.72
N LYS A 9 5.99 -1.08 8.62
CA LYS A 9 5.82 0.32 9.03
C LYS A 9 5.38 1.23 7.89
N LYS A 10 5.14 0.66 6.70
CA LYS A 10 4.85 1.38 5.45
C LYS A 10 6.01 2.27 4.99
N GLU A 11 7.24 1.85 5.26
CA GLU A 11 8.43 2.49 4.72
C GLU A 11 8.86 1.80 3.42
N PRO A 12 9.21 2.58 2.36
CA PRO A 12 9.61 2.01 1.09
C PRO A 12 11.01 1.39 1.19
N TYR A 13 11.16 0.18 0.64
CA TYR A 13 12.44 -0.51 0.56
C TYR A 13 12.59 -1.28 -0.75
N THR A 14 13.83 -1.59 -1.12
CA THR A 14 14.17 -2.55 -2.19
C THR A 14 15.06 -3.66 -1.63
N THR A 15 15.33 -4.69 -2.43
CA THR A 15 16.15 -5.81 -1.99
C THR A 15 17.44 -5.95 -2.80
N SER A 16 18.48 -6.54 -2.18
CA SER A 16 19.73 -6.85 -2.86
C SER A 16 19.55 -7.78 -4.08
N GLU A 17 18.49 -8.59 -4.09
CA GLU A 17 18.17 -9.50 -5.21
C GLU A 17 17.63 -8.70 -6.41
N ILE A 18 16.70 -7.76 -6.17
CA ILE A 18 16.16 -6.85 -7.19
C ILE A 18 17.28 -6.00 -7.81
N ILE A 19 18.16 -5.45 -6.95
CA ILE A 19 19.31 -4.66 -7.43
C ILE A 19 20.19 -5.51 -8.35
N ALA A 20 20.50 -6.75 -7.97
CA ALA A 20 21.32 -7.64 -8.76
C ALA A 20 20.68 -7.99 -10.10
N GLU A 21 19.40 -8.35 -10.10
CA GLU A 21 18.65 -8.74 -11.29
C GLU A 21 18.52 -7.57 -12.28
N CYS A 22 18.11 -6.39 -11.81
CA CYS A 22 17.89 -5.23 -12.65
C CYS A 22 19.20 -4.58 -13.14
N ALA A 23 20.29 -4.70 -12.38
CA ALA A 23 21.61 -4.22 -12.77
C ALA A 23 22.39 -5.24 -13.63
N GLU A 24 21.80 -6.42 -13.90
CA GLU A 24 22.46 -7.55 -14.60
C GLU A 24 23.76 -7.99 -13.92
N LEU A 25 23.77 -7.99 -12.59
CA LEU A 25 24.90 -8.37 -11.75
C LEU A 25 24.63 -9.69 -11.02
N LYS A 26 25.71 -10.39 -10.64
CA LYS A 26 25.58 -11.52 -9.72
C LYS A 26 25.16 -11.02 -8.34
N HIS A 27 24.23 -11.72 -7.71
CA HIS A 27 23.75 -11.36 -6.35
C HIS A 27 24.90 -11.28 -5.33
N ASP A 28 25.89 -12.19 -5.44
CA ASP A 28 27.06 -12.18 -4.56
C ASP A 28 27.92 -10.90 -4.71
N THR A 29 27.94 -10.28 -5.90
CA THR A 29 28.61 -8.99 -6.13
C THR A 29 27.92 -7.89 -5.36
N VAL A 30 26.57 -7.81 -5.42
CA VAL A 30 25.79 -6.83 -4.67
C VAL A 30 25.90 -7.06 -3.16
N GLN A 31 25.88 -8.31 -2.70
CA GLN A 31 26.10 -8.63 -1.29
C GLN A 31 27.48 -8.22 -0.79
N SER A 32 28.52 -8.40 -1.64
CA SER A 32 29.89 -7.98 -1.30
C SER A 32 29.98 -6.47 -1.21
N LEU A 33 29.34 -5.75 -2.13
CA LEU A 33 29.27 -4.29 -2.12
C LEU A 33 28.60 -3.78 -0.83
N ILE A 34 27.48 -4.37 -0.43
CA ILE A 34 26.77 -4.02 0.83
C ILE A 34 27.68 -4.25 2.04
N ARG A 35 28.43 -5.37 2.07
CA ARG A 35 29.36 -5.66 3.18
C ARG A 35 30.54 -4.71 3.23
N ASN A 36 31.09 -4.37 2.07
CA ASN A 36 32.27 -3.50 1.97
C ASN A 36 31.95 -2.06 2.34
N HIS A 37 30.71 -1.61 2.12
CA HIS A 37 30.23 -0.26 2.42
C HIS A 37 29.21 -0.25 3.57
N LYS A 38 29.34 -1.19 4.49
CA LYS A 38 28.40 -1.34 5.62
C LYS A 38 28.28 -0.06 6.42
N ASP A 39 29.40 0.51 6.80
CA ASP A 39 29.44 1.69 7.68
C ASP A 39 28.78 2.92 7.02
N ASP A 40 29.00 3.09 5.71
CA ASP A 40 28.36 4.15 4.93
C ASP A 40 26.83 3.96 4.85
N LEU A 41 26.37 2.73 4.67
CA LEU A 41 24.95 2.41 4.57
C LEU A 41 24.23 2.54 5.92
N GLU A 42 24.92 2.19 7.01
CA GLU A 42 24.35 2.26 8.37
C GLU A 42 24.18 3.70 8.89
N VAL A 43 24.80 4.70 8.26
CA VAL A 43 24.50 6.13 8.50
C VAL A 43 23.00 6.44 8.28
N PHE A 44 22.37 5.74 7.34
CA PHE A 44 20.94 5.89 7.02
C PHE A 44 20.03 4.89 7.75
N GLY A 45 20.53 4.27 8.81
CA GLY A 45 19.80 3.31 9.64
C GLY A 45 20.26 1.86 9.44
N ILE A 46 19.84 1.00 10.37
CA ILE A 46 20.16 -0.43 10.32
C ILE A 46 19.30 -1.09 9.25
N TYR A 47 19.92 -1.79 8.29
CA TYR A 47 19.21 -2.53 7.28
C TYR A 47 18.94 -3.98 7.72
N GLY A 48 17.73 -4.46 7.41
CA GLY A 48 17.32 -5.83 7.68
C GLY A 48 17.81 -6.81 6.61
N PHE A 49 17.61 -8.09 6.88
CA PHE A 49 17.78 -9.14 5.88
C PHE A 49 16.84 -10.30 6.15
N GLU A 50 16.51 -11.03 5.09
CA GLU A 50 15.87 -12.34 5.18
C GLU A 50 16.81 -13.45 4.71
N ILE A 51 16.59 -14.67 5.22
CA ILE A 51 17.31 -15.86 4.75
C ILE A 51 16.32 -16.70 3.94
N ARG A 52 16.53 -16.76 2.63
CA ARG A 52 15.70 -17.56 1.73
C ARG A 52 16.36 -18.91 1.44
N LYS A 53 15.66 -19.99 1.78
CA LYS A 53 16.07 -21.33 1.36
C LYS A 53 15.80 -21.52 -0.12
N LEU A 54 16.77 -22.03 -0.85
CA LEU A 54 16.60 -22.42 -2.25
C LEU A 54 15.93 -23.79 -2.34
N ASN A 55 15.05 -23.96 -3.33
CA ASN A 55 14.48 -25.27 -3.64
C ASN A 55 15.60 -26.19 -4.17
N GLY A 56 16.14 -27.06 -3.32
CA GLY A 56 17.20 -28.01 -3.67
C GLY A 56 18.41 -27.96 -2.72
N ARG A 57 19.51 -28.66 -3.11
CA ARG A 57 20.78 -28.63 -2.39
C ARG A 57 21.51 -27.33 -2.69
N GLY A 58 21.54 -26.40 -1.74
CA GLY A 58 22.25 -25.15 -1.85
C GLY A 58 22.32 -24.39 -0.53
N ARG A 59 23.31 -23.50 -0.38
CA ARG A 59 23.42 -22.62 0.80
C ARG A 59 22.27 -21.62 0.77
N PRO A 60 21.55 -21.40 1.88
CA PRO A 60 20.52 -20.38 1.98
C PRO A 60 21.07 -19.01 1.56
N ARG A 61 20.28 -18.24 0.80
CA ARG A 61 20.66 -16.90 0.36
C ARG A 61 20.24 -15.87 1.40
N LYS A 62 21.14 -14.94 1.69
CA LYS A 62 20.85 -13.77 2.52
C LYS A 62 20.46 -12.62 1.59
N ILE A 63 19.22 -12.11 1.73
CA ILE A 63 18.68 -11.03 0.93
C ILE A 63 18.57 -9.81 1.83
N TYR A 64 19.31 -8.74 1.52
CA TYR A 64 19.28 -7.49 2.29
C TYR A 64 18.11 -6.61 1.85
N HIS A 65 17.47 -5.96 2.84
CA HIS A 65 16.42 -4.96 2.63
C HIS A 65 17.05 -3.58 2.82
N LEU A 66 16.98 -2.74 1.82
CA LEU A 66 17.60 -1.42 1.81
C LEU A 66 16.51 -0.35 1.66
N ASN A 67 16.51 0.64 2.54
CA ASN A 67 15.63 1.79 2.42
C ASN A 67 16.03 2.68 1.22
N GLU A 68 15.25 3.73 0.95
CA GLU A 68 15.49 4.66 -0.18
C GLU A 68 16.92 5.22 -0.17
N GLN A 69 17.38 5.70 0.97
CA GLN A 69 18.69 6.35 1.11
C GLN A 69 19.82 5.34 0.94
N GLN A 70 19.72 4.17 1.56
CA GLN A 70 20.70 3.09 1.44
C GLN A 70 20.77 2.55 0.03
N ALA A 71 19.64 2.32 -0.63
CA ALA A 71 19.59 1.85 -2.02
C ALA A 71 20.19 2.91 -2.96
N THR A 72 19.84 4.18 -2.77
CA THR A 72 20.37 5.30 -3.57
C THR A 72 21.88 5.42 -3.39
N LEU A 73 22.42 5.31 -2.17
CA LEU A 73 23.85 5.31 -1.95
C LEU A 73 24.51 4.10 -2.60
N LEU A 74 23.98 2.88 -2.37
CA LEU A 74 24.56 1.65 -2.93
C LEU A 74 24.66 1.70 -4.45
N ILE A 75 23.66 2.22 -5.17
CA ILE A 75 23.71 2.32 -6.63
C ILE A 75 24.75 3.32 -7.14
N THR A 76 25.22 4.27 -6.31
CA THR A 76 26.32 5.16 -6.70
C THR A 76 27.65 4.42 -6.77
N TYR A 77 27.81 3.34 -6.03
CA TYR A 77 29.01 2.49 -6.05
C TYR A 77 29.04 1.49 -7.22
N LEU A 78 27.92 1.32 -7.94
CA LEU A 78 27.85 0.47 -9.12
C LEU A 78 28.45 1.18 -10.35
N ASP A 79 29.18 0.42 -11.19
CA ASP A 79 29.65 0.90 -12.47
C ASP A 79 28.52 1.42 -13.36
N ASN A 80 28.81 2.46 -14.16
CA ASN A 80 27.79 3.09 -15.01
C ASN A 80 27.64 2.39 -16.38
N THR A 81 27.42 1.09 -16.38
CA THR A 81 27.03 0.35 -17.59
C THR A 81 25.63 0.78 -18.05
N LYS A 82 25.28 0.45 -19.30
CA LYS A 82 23.94 0.82 -19.82
C LYS A 82 22.79 0.23 -18.97
N PRO A 83 22.76 -1.08 -18.62
CA PRO A 83 21.73 -1.65 -17.73
C PRO A 83 21.67 -0.97 -16.38
N VAL A 84 22.82 -0.71 -15.75
CA VAL A 84 22.88 -0.06 -14.43
C VAL A 84 22.34 1.37 -14.48
N ARG A 85 22.61 2.14 -15.54
CA ARG A 85 22.04 3.50 -15.69
C ARG A 85 20.53 3.48 -15.83
N GLU A 86 19.96 2.56 -16.61
CA GLU A 86 18.51 2.41 -16.74
C GLU A 86 17.89 1.98 -15.40
N PHE A 87 18.50 1.01 -14.73
CA PHE A 87 18.08 0.58 -13.40
C PHE A 87 18.09 1.74 -12.39
N LYS A 88 19.17 2.55 -12.34
CA LYS A 88 19.28 3.73 -11.45
C LYS A 88 18.09 4.68 -11.62
N LYS A 89 17.75 5.03 -12.87
CA LYS A 89 16.62 5.90 -13.18
C LYS A 89 15.30 5.30 -12.71
N ASN A 90 15.06 4.03 -13.05
CA ASN A 90 13.81 3.35 -12.71
C ASN A 90 13.65 3.18 -11.20
N LEU A 91 14.72 2.89 -10.46
CA LEU A 91 14.69 2.75 -9.02
C LEU A 91 14.39 4.09 -8.33
N VAL A 92 15.04 5.17 -8.76
CA VAL A 92 14.77 6.51 -8.24
C VAL A 92 13.31 6.89 -8.48
N SER A 93 12.79 6.73 -9.72
CA SER A 93 11.38 6.98 -10.02
C SER A 93 10.44 6.17 -9.13
N ALA A 94 10.71 4.87 -8.94
CA ALA A 94 9.87 4.00 -8.13
C ALA A 94 9.82 4.44 -6.64
N PHE A 95 10.93 4.89 -6.06
CA PHE A 95 10.92 5.43 -4.70
C PHE A 95 10.13 6.74 -4.60
N PHE A 96 10.28 7.65 -5.57
CA PHE A 96 9.53 8.91 -5.59
C PHE A 96 8.02 8.66 -5.73
N GLU A 97 7.62 7.80 -6.68
CA GLU A 97 6.22 7.41 -6.89
C GLU A 97 5.60 6.80 -5.62
N MET A 98 6.33 5.89 -4.95
CA MET A 98 5.90 5.27 -3.70
C MET A 98 5.74 6.30 -2.57
N ARG A 99 6.70 7.22 -2.43
CA ARG A 99 6.65 8.28 -1.43
C ARG A 99 5.50 9.25 -1.66
N ASP A 100 5.25 9.62 -2.91
CA ASP A 100 4.15 10.50 -3.28
C ASP A 100 2.80 9.82 -2.98
N GLU A 101 2.67 8.53 -3.29
CA GLU A 101 1.47 7.75 -2.96
C GLU A 101 1.26 7.66 -1.45
N LEU A 102 2.30 7.38 -0.66
CA LEU A 102 2.21 7.37 0.80
C LEU A 102 1.80 8.74 1.37
N THR A 103 2.28 9.83 0.77
CA THR A 103 1.91 11.18 1.18
C THR A 103 0.43 11.45 0.90
N LYS A 104 -0.07 11.07 -0.28
CA LYS A 104 -1.49 11.15 -0.61
C LYS A 104 -2.34 10.33 0.36
N ILE A 105 -1.96 9.07 0.63
CA ILE A 105 -2.65 8.21 1.60
C ILE A 105 -2.67 8.87 2.99
N ARG A 106 -1.58 9.48 3.46
CA ARG A 106 -1.55 10.16 4.76
C ARG A 106 -2.52 11.36 4.83
N ILE A 107 -2.57 12.16 3.76
CA ILE A 107 -3.51 13.29 3.66
C ILE A 107 -4.96 12.79 3.69
N GLU A 108 -5.28 11.80 2.87
CA GLU A 108 -6.63 11.20 2.83
C GLU A 108 -7.01 10.56 4.18
N ARG A 109 -6.08 9.87 4.84
CA ARG A 109 -6.32 9.30 6.18
C ARG A 109 -6.57 10.35 7.25
N ALA A 110 -5.95 11.51 7.14
CA ALA A 110 -6.20 12.61 8.08
C ALA A 110 -7.64 13.15 7.95
N SER A 111 -8.21 13.16 6.75
CA SER A 111 -9.60 13.59 6.50
C SER A 111 -10.63 12.49 6.78
N GLU A 112 -10.28 11.22 6.69
CA GLU A 112 -11.20 10.08 6.93
C GLU A 112 -11.64 9.99 8.39
N LYS A 113 -10.75 10.23 9.33
CA LYS A 113 -11.02 10.06 10.76
C LYS A 113 -12.23 10.86 11.27
N PRO A 114 -12.36 12.18 11.01
CA PRO A 114 -13.55 12.94 11.38
C PRO A 114 -14.81 12.48 10.65
N LYS A 115 -14.73 12.07 9.37
CA LYS A 115 -15.86 11.54 8.60
C LYS A 115 -16.40 10.25 9.20
N ARG A 116 -15.53 9.33 9.61
CA ARG A 116 -15.93 8.11 10.30
C ARG A 116 -16.65 8.36 11.61
N LEU A 117 -16.26 9.38 12.37
CA LEU A 117 -16.97 9.79 13.56
C LEU A 117 -18.38 10.29 13.22
N ALA A 118 -18.50 11.14 12.20
CA ALA A 118 -19.80 11.63 11.72
C ALA A 118 -20.70 10.49 11.21
N LEU A 119 -20.13 9.51 10.49
CA LEU A 119 -20.86 8.32 10.05
C LEU A 119 -21.37 7.50 11.24
N ASN A 120 -20.54 7.29 12.26
CA ASN A 120 -20.94 6.58 13.48
C ASN A 120 -22.06 7.30 14.22
N GLU A 121 -22.01 8.63 14.32
CA GLU A 121 -23.08 9.43 14.92
C GLU A 121 -24.39 9.34 14.10
N ALA A 122 -24.31 9.37 12.78
CA ALA A 122 -25.47 9.19 11.91
C ALA A 122 -26.09 7.79 12.12
N ILE A 123 -25.27 6.73 12.13
CA ILE A 123 -25.73 5.35 12.38
C ILE A 123 -26.41 5.21 13.75
N ASN A 124 -25.90 5.89 14.78
CA ASN A 124 -26.50 5.86 16.13
C ASN A 124 -27.93 6.41 16.16
N ARG A 125 -28.25 7.38 15.31
CA ARG A 125 -29.56 8.04 15.23
C ARG A 125 -30.49 7.44 14.17
N TRP A 126 -29.98 6.46 13.42
CA TRP A 126 -30.68 5.89 12.27
C TRP A 126 -31.79 4.92 12.70
N GLU A 127 -33.04 5.29 12.49
CA GLU A 127 -34.22 4.48 12.89
C GLU A 127 -34.29 3.16 12.09
N ASN A 128 -33.89 3.18 10.82
CA ASN A 128 -33.89 2.01 9.93
C ASN A 128 -32.56 1.22 9.96
N ALA A 129 -31.78 1.34 11.04
CA ALA A 129 -30.51 0.69 11.16
C ALA A 129 -30.61 -0.85 11.14
N PRO A 130 -29.85 -1.56 10.31
CA PRO A 130 -29.82 -3.02 10.32
C PRO A 130 -29.12 -3.54 11.59
N LYS A 131 -29.29 -4.82 11.90
CA LYS A 131 -28.46 -5.48 12.92
C LYS A 131 -27.00 -5.29 12.62
N MET A 132 -26.20 -4.95 13.61
CA MET A 132 -24.76 -4.66 13.46
C MET A 132 -24.47 -3.56 12.41
N ALA A 133 -25.24 -2.47 12.45
CA ALA A 133 -25.21 -1.40 11.44
C ALA A 133 -23.78 -0.89 11.12
N TYR A 134 -22.93 -0.68 12.12
CA TYR A 134 -21.55 -0.22 11.94
C TYR A 134 -20.75 -1.14 11.03
N SER A 135 -20.70 -2.43 11.34
CA SER A 135 -19.94 -3.40 10.53
C SER A 135 -20.58 -3.63 9.16
N THR A 136 -21.91 -3.54 9.09
CA THR A 136 -22.68 -3.72 7.85
C THR A 136 -22.42 -2.57 6.89
N VAL A 137 -22.51 -1.31 7.34
CA VAL A 137 -22.23 -0.13 6.53
C VAL A 137 -20.74 -0.08 6.15
N TYR A 138 -19.84 -0.29 7.09
CA TYR A 138 -18.40 -0.35 6.81
C TYR A 138 -18.05 -1.35 5.67
N ASN A 139 -18.58 -2.57 5.76
CA ASN A 139 -18.36 -3.58 4.72
C ASN A 139 -19.07 -3.22 3.40
N LEU A 140 -20.20 -2.54 3.44
CA LEU A 140 -20.90 -2.05 2.25
C LEU A 140 -20.03 -1.05 1.49
N LEU A 141 -19.46 -0.05 2.19
CA LEU A 141 -18.62 0.98 1.60
C LEU A 141 -17.34 0.37 1.01
N LEU A 142 -16.67 -0.53 1.75
CA LEU A 142 -15.50 -1.27 1.22
C LEU A 142 -15.84 -2.06 -0.05
N LYS A 143 -16.99 -2.75 -0.08
CA LYS A 143 -17.45 -3.47 -1.28
C LYS A 143 -17.81 -2.53 -2.42
N GLY A 144 -18.36 -1.36 -2.13
CA GLY A 144 -18.65 -0.33 -3.11
C GLY A 144 -17.40 0.10 -3.88
N VAL A 145 -16.30 0.28 -3.17
CA VAL A 145 -15.01 0.70 -3.77
C VAL A 145 -14.26 -0.46 -4.38
N THR A 146 -14.00 -1.50 -3.59
CA THR A 146 -13.03 -2.56 -3.95
C THR A 146 -13.66 -3.84 -4.49
N GLY A 147 -14.95 -4.06 -4.24
CA GLY A 147 -15.63 -5.33 -4.46
C GLY A 147 -15.48 -6.35 -3.34
N TYR A 148 -14.66 -6.07 -2.32
CA TYR A 148 -14.34 -6.99 -1.22
C TYR A 148 -14.85 -6.44 0.12
N ASN A 149 -15.23 -7.33 1.05
CA ASN A 149 -15.45 -6.96 2.45
C ASN A 149 -14.10 -6.85 3.19
N LYS A 150 -14.14 -6.41 4.47
CA LYS A 150 -12.93 -6.26 5.29
C LYS A 150 -12.07 -7.53 5.28
N THR A 151 -12.64 -8.69 5.61
CA THR A 151 -11.91 -9.95 5.74
C THR A 151 -11.26 -10.38 4.43
N GLN A 152 -11.99 -10.28 3.31
CA GLN A 152 -11.46 -10.60 1.99
C GLN A 152 -10.35 -9.64 1.57
N LEU A 153 -10.53 -8.35 1.85
CA LEU A 153 -9.58 -7.31 1.47
C LEU A 153 -8.27 -7.43 2.25
N THR A 154 -8.34 -7.61 3.58
CA THR A 154 -7.16 -7.79 4.43
C THR A 154 -6.41 -9.10 4.10
N ALA A 155 -7.12 -10.20 3.82
CA ALA A 155 -6.49 -11.44 3.37
C ALA A 155 -5.77 -11.31 2.03
N LYS A 156 -6.29 -10.47 1.11
CA LYS A 156 -5.71 -10.29 -0.23
C LYS A 156 -4.56 -9.29 -0.27
N ARG A 157 -4.61 -8.23 0.53
CA ARG A 157 -3.67 -7.09 0.46
C ARG A 157 -2.80 -6.90 1.70
N GLY A 158 -3.06 -7.62 2.78
CA GLY A 158 -2.24 -7.64 3.99
C GLY A 158 -2.30 -6.36 4.81
N GLY A 159 -3.38 -5.93 5.35
CA GLY A 159 -3.51 -4.77 6.25
C GLY A 159 -4.19 -5.16 7.56
N GLU A 160 -4.08 -4.35 8.59
CA GLU A 160 -4.75 -4.56 9.87
C GLU A 160 -6.25 -4.23 9.77
N THR A 161 -6.58 -3.17 9.06
CA THR A 161 -7.97 -2.76 8.79
C THR A 161 -8.25 -2.73 7.29
N GLY A 162 -9.54 -2.75 6.91
CA GLY A 162 -9.92 -2.65 5.50
C GLY A 162 -9.46 -1.34 4.84
N ILE A 163 -9.45 -0.24 5.59
CA ILE A 163 -9.01 1.07 5.09
C ILE A 163 -7.49 1.10 4.87
N ASP A 164 -6.69 0.38 5.67
CA ASP A 164 -5.24 0.29 5.48
C ASP A 164 -4.85 -0.43 4.19
N CYS A 165 -5.77 -1.17 3.60
CA CYS A 165 -5.58 -1.87 2.34
C CYS A 165 -5.93 -1.02 1.11
N LEU A 166 -6.45 0.19 1.27
CA LEU A 166 -6.86 1.08 0.17
C LEU A 166 -5.67 1.92 -0.31
N ASN A 167 -5.55 2.09 -1.63
CA ASN A 167 -4.67 3.11 -2.21
C ASN A 167 -5.32 4.50 -2.09
N SER A 168 -4.60 5.56 -2.49
CA SER A 168 -5.08 6.94 -2.37
C SER A 168 -6.39 7.19 -3.13
N ILE A 169 -6.53 6.66 -4.33
CA ILE A 169 -7.74 6.80 -5.16
C ILE A 169 -8.93 6.07 -4.52
N GLU A 170 -8.72 4.83 -4.10
CA GLU A 170 -9.75 4.03 -3.42
C GLU A 170 -10.18 4.67 -2.10
N LEU A 171 -9.25 5.29 -1.37
CA LEU A 171 -9.54 5.96 -0.11
C LEU A 171 -10.38 7.22 -0.33
N ALA A 172 -10.08 8.03 -1.37
CA ALA A 172 -10.88 9.17 -1.75
C ALA A 172 -12.31 8.75 -2.18
N GLN A 173 -12.43 7.66 -2.95
CA GLN A 173 -13.74 7.08 -3.32
C GLN A 173 -14.50 6.58 -2.09
N TYR A 174 -13.82 5.93 -1.14
CA TYR A 174 -14.41 5.48 0.10
C TYR A 174 -15.00 6.65 0.90
N GLN A 175 -14.27 7.76 1.03
CA GLN A 175 -14.74 8.96 1.71
C GLN A 175 -15.94 9.60 1.03
N ALA A 176 -15.98 9.62 -0.30
CA ALA A 176 -17.13 10.11 -1.04
C ALA A 176 -18.38 9.25 -0.79
N LEU A 177 -18.21 7.92 -0.69
CA LEU A 177 -19.29 7.01 -0.30
C LEU A 177 -19.69 7.17 1.16
N GLU A 178 -18.79 7.50 2.09
CA GLU A 178 -19.11 7.84 3.48
C GLU A 178 -20.01 9.08 3.54
N ASP A 179 -19.64 10.17 2.83
CA ASP A 179 -20.44 11.39 2.77
C ASP A 179 -21.85 11.13 2.23
N MET A 180 -21.95 10.32 1.17
CA MET A 180 -23.24 9.90 0.61
C MET A 180 -24.06 9.07 1.63
N ALA A 181 -23.43 8.12 2.30
CA ALA A 181 -24.09 7.26 3.29
C ALA A 181 -24.60 8.09 4.48
N ILE A 182 -23.80 9.03 4.98
CA ILE A 182 -24.21 9.96 6.05
C ILE A 182 -25.46 10.75 5.63
N ALA A 183 -25.48 11.31 4.41
CA ALA A 183 -26.61 12.07 3.91
C ALA A 183 -27.89 11.21 3.82
N LEU A 184 -27.78 9.99 3.27
CA LEU A 184 -28.91 9.07 3.12
C LEU A 184 -29.45 8.56 4.48
N ILE A 185 -28.54 8.27 5.42
CA ILE A 185 -28.90 7.87 6.78
C ILE A 185 -29.65 9.00 7.49
N ASN A 186 -29.16 10.23 7.40
CA ASN A 186 -29.82 11.40 8.00
C ASN A 186 -31.18 11.69 7.39
N LEU A 187 -31.42 11.29 6.14
CA LEU A 187 -32.74 11.32 5.48
C LEU A 187 -33.57 10.07 5.77
N ASN A 188 -33.10 9.21 6.66
CA ASN A 188 -33.75 7.99 7.13
C ASN A 188 -34.10 6.96 6.03
N PHE A 189 -33.27 6.89 4.97
CA PHE A 189 -33.38 5.87 3.92
C PHE A 189 -33.16 4.46 4.50
N SER A 190 -33.79 3.45 3.88
CA SER A 190 -33.58 2.07 4.28
C SER A 190 -32.16 1.59 3.90
N TYR A 191 -31.65 0.56 4.59
CA TYR A 191 -30.37 -0.05 4.23
C TYR A 191 -30.35 -0.55 2.78
N GLN A 192 -31.45 -1.06 2.26
CA GLN A 192 -31.52 -1.55 0.87
C GLN A 192 -31.40 -0.43 -0.16
N ASP A 193 -31.98 0.72 0.12
CA ASP A 193 -31.88 1.89 -0.76
C ASP A 193 -30.42 2.40 -0.79
N ILE A 194 -29.79 2.53 0.39
CA ILE A 194 -28.39 2.93 0.50
C ILE A 194 -27.49 1.94 -0.24
N LYS A 195 -27.70 0.65 -0.06
CA LYS A 195 -26.96 -0.40 -0.77
C LYS A 195 -27.09 -0.28 -2.29
N THR A 196 -28.29 -0.06 -2.79
CA THR A 196 -28.55 0.12 -4.23
C THR A 196 -27.81 1.34 -4.77
N MET A 197 -27.80 2.45 -4.05
CA MET A 197 -27.11 3.67 -4.45
C MET A 197 -25.59 3.51 -4.46
N VAL A 198 -25.02 2.84 -3.45
CA VAL A 198 -23.57 2.53 -3.41
C VAL A 198 -23.14 1.72 -4.62
N PHE A 199 -23.88 0.71 -5.02
CA PHE A 199 -23.52 -0.13 -6.17
C PHE A 199 -23.77 0.53 -7.53
N ARG A 200 -24.78 1.40 -7.66
CA ARG A 200 -24.98 2.23 -8.85
C ARG A 200 -23.82 3.17 -9.13
N GLN A 201 -23.21 3.74 -8.08
CA GLN A 201 -22.02 4.57 -8.21
C GLN A 201 -20.82 3.75 -8.73
N LYS A 202 -20.68 2.52 -8.27
CA LYS A 202 -19.61 1.62 -8.74
C LYS A 202 -19.70 1.33 -10.24
N GLU A 203 -20.88 1.08 -10.78
CA GLU A 203 -21.07 0.83 -12.21
C GLU A 203 -20.67 2.05 -13.06
N LYS A 204 -20.97 3.27 -12.59
CA LYS A 204 -20.56 4.50 -13.28
C LYS A 204 -19.06 4.73 -13.25
N LEU A 205 -18.40 4.42 -12.13
CA LEU A 205 -16.94 4.55 -11.98
C LEU A 205 -16.17 3.53 -12.84
N SER A 206 -16.75 2.35 -13.08
CA SER A 206 -16.15 1.32 -13.93
C SER A 206 -16.38 1.53 -15.44
N GLN A 207 -17.30 2.42 -15.84
CA GLN A 207 -17.58 2.76 -17.25
C GLN A 207 -16.83 4.02 -17.72
N GLY A 208 -16.23 4.79 -16.79
CA GLY A 208 -15.50 6.03 -17.09
C GLY A 208 -13.98 5.92 -16.99
N ALA A 209 -13.45 4.70 -16.83
CA ALA A 209 -12.02 4.36 -16.83
C ALA A 209 -11.74 3.46 -18.05
#